data_b03345a479a71571645eceb228147c92
#
_entry.id   b03345a479a71571645eceb228147c92
#
_cell.length_a   1.000
_cell.length_b   1.000
_cell.length_c   1.000
_cell.angle_alpha   90.00
_cell.angle_beta   90.00
_cell.angle_gamma   90.00
#
_symmetry.space_group_name_H-M   'P 1'
#
loop_
_entity.id
_entity.type
_entity.pdbx_description
1 polymer ?
#
loop_
_entity_poly.entity_id
_entity_poly.type
_entity_poly.pdbx_seq_one_letter_code
_entity_poly.pdbx_strand_id
1 'polypeptide(L)'
;GFHAENVGRLVQGRECFWPCTPHGVMQLLAWEGIEPQGMDAVVVGRSNIVGKPMALMLLNAGATVTVAHSRTRELAAHTRRADLLVVAVGKPEFITAEMVKPGAVVIDVGINRLPDGRLVGDVAAEVREVASRITPVPGGVGPMTIAMLLENTLLAAQRRRGTAP
;
A
#
# COMPACT_ATOMS: atom_id res chain seq x y z
N GLY A 1 3.22 7.59 12.82
CA GLY A 1 1.89 7.56 12.24
C GLY A 1 0.90 6.62 12.96
N PHE A 2 1.38 5.68 13.84
CA PHE A 2 0.51 4.64 14.44
C PHE A 2 -0.14 5.05 15.77
N HIS A 3 0.23 6.20 16.34
CA HIS A 3 -0.41 6.69 17.54
C HIS A 3 -1.91 6.92 17.28
N ALA A 4 -2.76 6.63 18.27
CA ALA A 4 -4.22 6.70 18.11
C ALA A 4 -4.70 8.08 17.63
N GLU A 5 -4.04 9.15 18.06
CA GLU A 5 -4.34 10.50 17.60
C GLU A 5 -4.11 10.65 16.08
N ASN A 6 -2.96 10.18 15.55
CA ASN A 6 -2.69 10.23 14.11
C ASN A 6 -3.69 9.38 13.32
N VAL A 7 -4.00 8.19 13.83
CA VAL A 7 -4.99 7.30 13.17
C VAL A 7 -6.38 7.95 13.18
N GLY A 8 -6.79 8.57 14.28
CA GLY A 8 -8.05 9.29 14.37
C GLY A 8 -8.13 10.47 13.40
N ARG A 9 -7.05 11.24 13.28
CA ARG A 9 -6.94 12.35 12.31
C ARG A 9 -6.97 11.83 10.87
N LEU A 10 -6.27 10.72 10.58
CA LEU A 10 -6.28 10.08 9.26
C LEU A 10 -7.69 9.67 8.84
N VAL A 11 -8.46 9.03 9.75
CA VAL A 11 -9.87 8.68 9.50
C VAL A 11 -10.72 9.89 9.12
N GLN A 12 -10.44 11.05 9.74
CA GLN A 12 -11.18 12.30 9.52
C GLN A 12 -10.65 13.11 8.32
N GLY A 13 -9.65 12.60 7.59
CA GLY A 13 -9.00 13.36 6.50
C GLY A 13 -8.23 14.59 6.99
N ARG A 14 -7.84 14.62 8.27
CA ARG A 14 -7.12 15.75 8.89
C ARG A 14 -5.62 15.54 8.82
N GLU A 15 -4.89 16.65 8.85
CA GLU A 15 -3.43 16.63 8.87
C GLU A 15 -2.87 15.84 10.07
N CYS A 16 -1.98 14.89 9.79
CA CYS A 16 -1.33 14.04 10.79
C CYS A 16 0.02 13.52 10.28
N PHE A 17 0.79 12.83 11.12
CA PHE A 17 1.89 12.01 10.65
C PHE A 17 1.34 10.72 10.07
N TRP A 18 1.50 10.53 8.78
CA TRP A 18 1.04 9.33 8.10
C TRP A 18 1.96 8.12 8.37
N PRO A 19 1.42 6.90 8.46
CA PRO A 19 2.23 5.69 8.47
C PRO A 19 3.13 5.62 7.24
N CYS A 20 4.43 5.37 7.45
CA CYS A 20 5.44 5.56 6.40
C CYS A 20 5.22 4.68 5.18
N THR A 21 4.91 3.38 5.35
CA THR A 21 4.71 2.46 4.22
C THR A 21 3.50 2.84 3.37
N PRO A 22 2.30 3.05 3.91
CA PRO A 22 1.17 3.57 3.14
C PRO A 22 1.45 4.93 2.49
N HIS A 23 2.11 5.83 3.20
CA HIS A 23 2.51 7.13 2.63
C HIS A 23 3.43 6.94 1.42
N GLY A 24 4.43 6.05 1.53
CA GLY A 24 5.32 5.73 0.41
C GLY A 24 4.58 5.14 -0.79
N VAL A 25 3.55 4.33 -0.57
CA VAL A 25 2.68 3.84 -1.66
C VAL A 25 1.95 4.99 -2.34
N MET A 26 1.36 5.92 -1.57
CA MET A 26 0.69 7.10 -2.17
C MET A 26 1.65 7.97 -2.98
N GLN A 27 2.90 8.11 -2.52
CA GLN A 27 3.94 8.84 -3.27
C GLN A 27 4.32 8.13 -4.58
N LEU A 28 4.43 6.79 -4.58
CA LEU A 28 4.66 6.01 -5.80
C LEU A 28 3.52 6.17 -6.81
N LEU A 29 2.27 6.13 -6.34
CA LEU A 29 1.11 6.36 -7.22
C LEU A 29 1.15 7.75 -7.83
N ALA A 30 1.41 8.77 -7.02
CA ALA A 30 1.53 10.16 -7.50
C ALA A 30 2.68 10.34 -8.50
N TRP A 31 3.83 9.72 -8.26
CA TRP A 31 4.98 9.75 -9.16
C TRP A 31 4.66 9.14 -10.53
N GLU A 32 3.92 8.04 -10.54
CA GLU A 32 3.48 7.36 -11.78
C GLU A 32 2.26 8.03 -12.44
N GLY A 33 1.76 9.14 -11.88
CA GLY A 33 0.57 9.83 -12.38
C GLY A 33 -0.71 9.03 -12.24
N ILE A 34 -0.77 8.13 -11.24
CA ILE A 34 -1.93 7.29 -10.95
C ILE A 34 -2.78 7.95 -9.87
N GLU A 35 -3.95 8.41 -10.25
CA GLU A 35 -4.92 9.00 -9.34
C GLU A 35 -5.91 7.94 -8.86
N PRO A 36 -5.99 7.66 -7.55
CA PRO A 36 -6.91 6.67 -7.01
C PRO A 36 -8.40 7.03 -7.13
N GLN A 37 -8.71 8.30 -7.38
CA GLN A 37 -10.08 8.79 -7.46
C GLN A 37 -10.91 7.98 -8.49
N GLY A 38 -12.04 7.44 -8.03
CA GLY A 38 -12.94 6.66 -8.86
C GLY A 38 -12.53 5.22 -9.14
N MET A 39 -11.30 4.80 -8.71
CA MET A 39 -10.84 3.43 -8.88
C MET A 39 -11.51 2.48 -7.86
N ASP A 40 -11.75 1.24 -8.29
CA ASP A 40 -11.96 0.11 -7.39
C ASP A 40 -10.61 -0.33 -6.82
N ALA A 41 -10.34 -0.01 -5.55
CA ALA A 41 -9.12 -0.38 -4.85
C ALA A 41 -9.36 -1.56 -3.92
N VAL A 42 -8.51 -2.58 -3.99
CA VAL A 42 -8.55 -3.72 -3.07
C VAL A 42 -7.24 -3.77 -2.28
N VAL A 43 -7.36 -3.73 -0.96
CA VAL A 43 -6.23 -3.88 -0.03
C VAL A 43 -6.29 -5.27 0.59
N VAL A 44 -5.33 -6.13 0.23
CA VAL A 44 -5.20 -7.48 0.80
C VAL A 44 -4.25 -7.43 1.99
N GLY A 45 -4.82 -7.48 3.17
CA GLY A 45 -4.16 -7.31 4.46
C GLY A 45 -4.86 -6.24 5.30
N ARG A 46 -4.89 -6.45 6.64
CA ARG A 46 -5.57 -5.54 7.57
C ARG A 46 -4.73 -5.22 8.81
N SER A 47 -3.40 -5.20 8.65
CA SER A 47 -2.50 -4.83 9.75
C SER A 47 -2.72 -3.37 10.16
N ASN A 48 -2.44 -3.05 11.42
CA ASN A 48 -2.51 -1.67 11.90
C ASN A 48 -1.42 -0.79 11.26
N ILE A 49 -0.34 -1.40 10.77
CA ILE A 49 0.82 -0.68 10.25
C ILE A 49 0.76 -0.41 8.75
N VAL A 50 0.00 -1.24 7.99
CA VAL A 50 -0.11 -1.09 6.52
C VAL A 50 -1.57 -1.14 6.07
N GLY A 51 -2.25 -2.29 6.22
CA GLY A 51 -3.53 -2.52 5.54
C GLY A 51 -4.63 -1.52 5.91
N LYS A 52 -4.85 -1.29 7.21
CA LYS A 52 -5.86 -0.31 7.66
C LYS A 52 -5.53 1.12 7.23
N PRO A 53 -4.33 1.67 7.53
CA PRO A 53 -4.02 3.02 7.09
C PRO A 53 -3.97 3.17 5.57
N MET A 54 -3.54 2.15 4.82
CA MET A 54 -3.57 2.17 3.35
C MET A 54 -5.00 2.33 2.83
N ALA A 55 -5.92 1.55 3.37
CA ALA A 55 -7.33 1.63 2.99
C ALA A 55 -7.92 3.01 3.26
N LEU A 56 -7.59 3.61 4.40
CA LEU A 56 -8.03 4.96 4.76
C LEU A 56 -7.43 6.03 3.84
N MET A 57 -6.16 5.91 3.48
CA MET A 57 -5.50 6.87 2.57
C MET A 57 -6.10 6.80 1.16
N LEU A 58 -6.36 5.61 0.65
CA LEU A 58 -7.02 5.42 -0.64
C LEU A 58 -8.48 5.92 -0.63
N LEU A 59 -9.20 5.67 0.46
CA LEU A 59 -10.56 6.20 0.65
C LEU A 59 -10.56 7.74 0.64
N ASN A 60 -9.64 8.37 1.38
CA ASN A 60 -9.49 9.82 1.42
C ASN A 60 -9.07 10.40 0.05
N ALA A 61 -8.39 9.62 -0.78
CA ALA A 61 -8.04 9.96 -2.16
C ALA A 61 -9.17 9.69 -3.18
N GLY A 62 -10.37 9.33 -2.72
CA GLY A 62 -11.56 9.16 -3.56
C GLY A 62 -11.71 7.79 -4.22
N ALA A 63 -10.95 6.77 -3.80
CA ALA A 63 -11.14 5.40 -4.26
C ALA A 63 -12.32 4.71 -3.56
N THR A 64 -12.96 3.77 -4.25
CA THR A 64 -13.85 2.78 -3.62
C THR A 64 -13.00 1.64 -3.07
N VAL A 65 -12.97 1.46 -1.76
CA VAL A 65 -11.99 0.56 -1.12
C VAL A 65 -12.64 -0.69 -0.54
N THR A 66 -12.12 -1.83 -0.93
CA THR A 66 -12.41 -3.13 -0.31
C THR A 66 -11.18 -3.61 0.48
N VAL A 67 -11.37 -3.99 1.74
CA VAL A 67 -10.30 -4.61 2.55
C VAL A 67 -10.54 -6.10 2.67
N ALA A 68 -9.62 -6.89 2.12
CA ALA A 68 -9.62 -8.35 2.20
C ALA A 68 -8.58 -8.86 3.21
N HIS A 69 -8.82 -10.00 3.81
CA HIS A 69 -7.95 -10.58 4.85
C HIS A 69 -8.11 -12.10 4.91
N SER A 70 -7.40 -12.76 5.81
CA SER A 70 -7.37 -14.24 5.94
C SER A 70 -8.74 -14.91 6.21
N ARG A 71 -9.78 -14.14 6.53
CA ARG A 71 -11.15 -14.64 6.72
C ARG A 71 -12.09 -14.23 5.57
N THR A 72 -11.58 -13.55 4.55
CA THR A 72 -12.36 -13.16 3.37
C THR A 72 -12.65 -14.41 2.56
N ARG A 73 -13.92 -14.64 2.26
CA ARG A 73 -14.34 -15.70 1.34
C ARG A 73 -14.12 -15.23 -0.09
N GLU A 74 -13.84 -16.18 -0.99
CA GLU A 74 -13.69 -15.91 -2.43
C GLU A 74 -12.74 -14.72 -2.73
N LEU A 75 -11.54 -14.74 -2.13
CA LEU A 75 -10.55 -13.65 -2.26
C LEU A 75 -10.35 -13.25 -3.73
N ALA A 76 -10.23 -14.21 -4.63
CA ALA A 76 -10.03 -13.95 -6.06
C ALA A 76 -11.19 -13.16 -6.69
N ALA A 77 -12.43 -13.33 -6.21
CA ALA A 77 -13.56 -12.55 -6.69
C ALA A 77 -13.44 -11.06 -6.34
N HIS A 78 -12.80 -10.75 -5.23
CA HIS A 78 -12.50 -9.37 -4.83
C HIS A 78 -11.32 -8.79 -5.62
N THR A 79 -10.20 -9.52 -5.70
CA THR A 79 -8.96 -9.02 -6.31
C THR A 79 -9.08 -8.86 -7.83
N ARG A 80 -9.84 -9.70 -8.52
CA ARG A 80 -10.12 -9.57 -9.97
C ARG A 80 -10.93 -8.32 -10.36
N ARG A 81 -11.53 -7.64 -9.41
CA ARG A 81 -12.25 -6.39 -9.67
C ARG A 81 -11.37 -5.15 -9.53
N ALA A 82 -10.22 -5.30 -8.88
CA ALA A 82 -9.38 -4.18 -8.51
C ALA A 82 -8.74 -3.51 -9.73
N ASP A 83 -8.95 -2.21 -9.88
CA ASP A 83 -8.14 -1.34 -10.74
C ASP A 83 -6.79 -1.09 -10.08
N LEU A 84 -6.79 -0.97 -8.74
CA LEU A 84 -5.63 -0.82 -7.89
C LEU A 84 -5.62 -1.92 -6.81
N LEU A 85 -4.64 -2.81 -6.86
CA LEU A 85 -4.47 -3.90 -5.92
C LEU A 85 -3.25 -3.65 -5.04
N VAL A 86 -3.45 -3.53 -3.72
CA VAL A 86 -2.36 -3.41 -2.74
C VAL A 86 -2.29 -4.69 -1.91
N VAL A 87 -1.13 -5.35 -1.91
CA VAL A 87 -0.94 -6.64 -1.23
C VAL A 87 0.06 -6.49 -0.08
N ALA A 88 -0.37 -6.81 1.13
CA ALA A 88 0.40 -6.68 2.37
C ALA A 88 0.05 -7.79 3.37
N VAL A 89 0.34 -9.05 3.03
CA VAL A 89 -0.02 -10.24 3.81
C VAL A 89 1.17 -10.95 4.44
N GLY A 90 2.40 -10.67 3.96
CA GLY A 90 3.64 -11.32 4.44
C GLY A 90 3.68 -12.82 4.10
N LYS A 91 3.19 -13.19 2.93
CA LYS A 91 3.22 -14.55 2.39
C LYS A 91 3.81 -14.53 0.99
N PRO A 92 4.92 -15.23 0.75
CA PRO A 92 5.58 -15.22 -0.55
C PRO A 92 4.64 -15.71 -1.66
N GLU A 93 4.58 -14.94 -2.76
CA GLU A 93 3.89 -15.28 -4.01
C GLU A 93 2.42 -15.73 -3.83
N PHE A 94 1.74 -15.11 -2.86
CA PHE A 94 0.38 -15.49 -2.47
C PHE A 94 -0.68 -15.06 -3.50
N ILE A 95 -0.49 -13.93 -4.19
CA ILE A 95 -1.37 -13.46 -5.25
C ILE A 95 -0.81 -13.91 -6.61
N THR A 96 -1.57 -14.73 -7.32
CA THR A 96 -1.23 -15.26 -8.65
C THR A 96 -1.86 -14.44 -9.78
N ALA A 97 -1.40 -14.63 -11.01
CA ALA A 97 -1.90 -13.89 -12.18
C ALA A 97 -3.41 -14.04 -12.39
N GLU A 98 -3.96 -15.25 -12.13
CA GLU A 98 -5.39 -15.52 -12.23
C GLU A 98 -6.26 -14.76 -11.20
N MET A 99 -5.64 -14.22 -10.14
CA MET A 99 -6.30 -13.42 -9.11
C MET A 99 -6.28 -11.92 -9.41
N VAL A 100 -5.66 -11.48 -10.50
CA VAL A 100 -5.48 -10.07 -10.83
C VAL A 100 -6.30 -9.70 -12.06
N LYS A 101 -6.94 -8.53 -12.04
CA LYS A 101 -7.61 -7.95 -13.20
C LYS A 101 -6.58 -7.60 -14.27
N PRO A 102 -6.74 -8.02 -15.53
CA PRO A 102 -5.87 -7.56 -16.61
C PRO A 102 -5.81 -6.03 -16.67
N GLY A 103 -4.60 -5.49 -16.71
CA GLY A 103 -4.36 -4.05 -16.75
C GLY A 103 -4.38 -3.35 -15.37
N ALA A 104 -4.60 -4.07 -14.28
CA ALA A 104 -4.56 -3.48 -12.94
C ALA A 104 -3.19 -2.89 -12.57
N VAL A 105 -3.22 -1.88 -11.71
CA VAL A 105 -2.03 -1.41 -11.00
C VAL A 105 -1.85 -2.26 -9.74
N VAL A 106 -0.66 -2.84 -9.55
CA VAL A 106 -0.37 -3.74 -8.43
C VAL A 106 0.75 -3.18 -7.56
N ILE A 107 0.46 -3.02 -6.28
CA ILE A 107 1.44 -2.59 -5.27
C ILE A 107 1.73 -3.78 -4.36
N ASP A 108 2.90 -4.36 -4.51
CA ASP A 108 3.41 -5.42 -3.66
C ASP A 108 4.21 -4.82 -2.50
N VAL A 109 3.64 -4.88 -1.30
CA VAL A 109 4.27 -4.40 -0.06
C VAL A 109 5.09 -5.49 0.61
N GLY A 110 4.87 -6.75 0.22
CA GLY A 110 5.53 -7.91 0.79
C GLY A 110 7.05 -7.90 0.60
N ILE A 111 7.78 -8.29 1.64
CA ILE A 111 9.21 -8.60 1.56
C ILE A 111 9.42 -9.90 2.33
N ASN A 112 9.58 -10.98 1.62
CA ASN A 112 9.75 -12.31 2.18
C ASN A 112 11.13 -12.84 1.80
N ARG A 113 11.88 -13.37 2.77
CA ARG A 113 13.16 -14.05 2.53
C ARG A 113 12.91 -15.54 2.40
N LEU A 114 13.23 -16.09 1.25
CA LEU A 114 13.16 -17.52 1.01
C LEU A 114 14.35 -18.26 1.66
N PRO A 115 14.28 -19.60 1.82
CA PRO A 115 15.38 -20.39 2.38
C PRO A 115 16.72 -20.27 1.62
N ASP A 116 16.67 -20.00 0.32
CA ASP A 116 17.83 -19.76 -0.54
C ASP A 116 18.40 -18.35 -0.44
N GLY A 117 17.82 -17.50 0.41
CA GLY A 117 18.23 -16.11 0.65
C GLY A 117 17.61 -15.08 -0.30
N ARG A 118 16.92 -15.48 -1.36
CA ARG A 118 16.22 -14.55 -2.27
C ARG A 118 15.12 -13.80 -1.54
N LEU A 119 14.92 -12.54 -1.96
CA LEU A 119 13.78 -11.72 -1.53
C LEU A 119 12.69 -11.76 -2.59
N VAL A 120 11.48 -12.09 -2.16
CA VAL A 120 10.28 -12.09 -3.01
C VAL A 120 9.16 -11.32 -2.34
N GLY A 121 8.20 -10.86 -3.14
CA GLY A 121 7.02 -10.19 -2.65
C GLY A 121 5.90 -11.15 -2.22
N ASP A 122 4.76 -10.56 -1.92
CA ASP A 122 3.50 -11.28 -1.69
C ASP A 122 2.78 -11.62 -3.01
N VAL A 123 3.27 -11.07 -4.14
CA VAL A 123 2.71 -11.25 -5.48
C VAL A 123 3.65 -12.10 -6.33
N ALA A 124 3.09 -13.09 -7.00
CA ALA A 124 3.85 -13.99 -7.86
C ALA A 124 4.39 -13.29 -9.11
N ALA A 125 5.53 -13.76 -9.61
CA ALA A 125 6.27 -13.07 -10.67
C ALA A 125 5.48 -12.95 -11.99
N GLU A 126 4.65 -13.94 -12.31
CA GLU A 126 3.82 -13.96 -13.53
C GLU A 126 2.75 -12.84 -13.56
N VAL A 127 2.43 -12.22 -12.43
CA VAL A 127 1.51 -11.06 -12.39
C VAL A 127 2.01 -9.90 -13.25
N ARG A 128 3.32 -9.80 -13.50
CA ARG A 128 3.91 -8.79 -14.40
C ARG A 128 3.40 -8.86 -15.83
N GLU A 129 2.95 -10.02 -16.28
CA GLU A 129 2.40 -10.23 -17.61
C GLU A 129 0.95 -9.74 -17.73
N VAL A 130 0.26 -9.57 -16.60
CA VAL A 130 -1.16 -9.23 -16.52
C VAL A 130 -1.37 -7.79 -16.07
N ALA A 131 -0.54 -7.30 -15.13
CA ALA A 131 -0.63 -5.96 -14.57
C ALA A 131 -0.12 -4.89 -15.55
N SER A 132 -0.73 -3.70 -15.56
CA SER A 132 -0.20 -2.54 -16.30
C SER A 132 1.01 -1.93 -15.61
N ARG A 133 1.04 -1.98 -14.29
CA ARG A 133 2.14 -1.51 -13.43
C ARG A 133 2.24 -2.43 -12.23
N ILE A 134 3.45 -2.74 -11.81
CA ILE A 134 3.70 -3.49 -10.58
C ILE A 134 4.98 -2.99 -9.91
N THR A 135 4.94 -2.78 -8.60
CA THR A 135 6.14 -2.42 -7.84
C THR A 135 7.13 -3.59 -7.78
N PRO A 136 8.43 -3.36 -7.98
CA PRO A 136 9.44 -4.42 -7.84
C PRO A 136 9.65 -4.81 -6.37
N VAL A 137 10.00 -6.08 -6.15
CA VAL A 137 10.50 -6.56 -4.85
C VAL A 137 11.81 -7.33 -5.12
N PRO A 138 12.93 -6.91 -4.50
CA PRO A 138 13.13 -5.69 -3.70
C PRO A 138 13.17 -4.40 -4.56
N GLY A 139 13.20 -3.25 -3.89
CA GLY A 139 13.47 -1.95 -4.53
C GLY A 139 12.24 -1.06 -4.79
N GLY A 140 11.02 -1.56 -4.51
CA GLY A 140 9.77 -0.79 -4.62
C GLY A 140 9.38 -0.06 -3.33
N VAL A 141 8.38 -0.59 -2.63
CA VAL A 141 7.79 0.04 -1.43
C VAL A 141 8.77 0.16 -0.25
N GLY A 142 9.70 -0.81 -0.09
CA GLY A 142 10.64 -0.82 1.04
C GLY A 142 11.45 0.47 1.17
N PRO A 143 12.20 0.91 0.15
CA PRO A 143 12.94 2.18 0.17
C PRO A 143 12.07 3.39 0.46
N MET A 144 10.83 3.42 -0.04
CA MET A 144 9.89 4.51 0.21
C MET A 144 9.49 4.61 1.69
N THR A 145 9.39 3.50 2.40
CA THR A 145 9.12 3.51 3.84
C THR A 145 10.21 4.29 4.59
N ILE A 146 11.47 4.13 4.20
CA ILE A 146 12.60 4.84 4.81
C ILE A 146 12.55 6.34 4.45
N ALA A 147 12.29 6.66 3.19
CA ALA A 147 12.16 8.04 2.73
C ALA A 147 11.05 8.79 3.51
N MET A 148 9.88 8.16 3.67
CA MET A 148 8.76 8.76 4.42
C MET A 148 9.04 8.87 5.93
N LEU A 149 9.88 8.00 6.49
CA LEU A 149 10.31 8.14 7.87
C LEU A 149 11.18 9.40 8.04
N LEU A 150 12.10 9.65 7.12
CA LEU A 150 12.93 10.86 7.12
C LEU A 150 12.09 12.11 6.95
N GLU A 151 11.14 12.09 6.03
CA GLU A 151 10.19 13.19 5.80
C GLU A 151 9.37 13.50 7.07
N ASN A 152 8.75 12.48 7.68
CA ASN A 152 8.01 12.64 8.93
C ASN A 152 8.89 13.19 10.06
N THR A 153 10.17 12.80 10.12
CA THR A 153 11.13 13.28 11.12
C THR A 153 11.45 14.75 10.91
N LEU A 154 11.67 15.16 9.66
CA LEU A 154 11.90 16.55 9.30
C LEU A 154 10.67 17.41 9.62
N LEU A 155 9.49 16.95 9.22
CA LEU A 155 8.22 17.65 9.51
C LEU A 155 8.01 17.81 11.04
N ALA A 156 8.29 16.76 11.82
CA ALA A 156 8.19 16.85 13.28
C ALA A 156 9.14 17.91 13.87
N ALA A 157 10.38 17.98 13.35
CA ALA A 157 11.35 18.98 13.78
C ALA A 157 10.92 20.41 13.41
N GLN A 158 10.39 20.61 12.20
CA GLN A 158 9.87 21.89 11.72
C GLN A 158 8.66 22.35 12.55
N ARG A 159 7.70 21.47 12.82
CA ARG A 159 6.54 21.78 13.69
C ARG A 159 6.96 22.17 15.09
N ARG A 160 7.94 21.48 15.67
CA ARG A 160 8.47 21.82 17.00
C ARG A 160 9.14 23.21 17.04
N ARG A 161 9.73 23.65 15.92
CA ARG A 161 10.38 24.96 15.77
C ARG A 161 9.44 26.07 15.34
N GLY A 162 8.17 25.76 15.01
CA GLY A 162 7.23 26.73 14.44
C GLY A 162 7.57 27.17 13.01
N THR A 163 8.33 26.34 12.28
CA THR A 163 8.78 26.61 10.90
C THR A 163 8.14 25.65 9.88
N ALA A 164 7.16 24.85 10.29
CA ALA A 164 6.39 24.01 9.37
C ALA A 164 5.51 24.89 8.47
N PRO A 165 5.36 24.51 7.19
CA PRO A 165 4.46 25.20 6.27
C PRO A 165 3.00 25.05 6.69
#